data_3be406f49c40e16ab367b79b6726171e
#
_entry.id   3be406f49c40e16ab367b79b6726171e
#
_cell.length_a   1.000
_cell.length_b   1.000
_cell.length_c   1.000
_cell.angle_alpha   90.00
_cell.angle_beta   90.00
_cell.angle_gamma   90.00
#
_symmetry.space_group_name_H-M   'P 1'
#
loop_
_entity.id
_entity.type
_entity.pdbx_description
1 polymer ?
#
loop_
_entity_poly.entity_id
_entity_poly.type
_entity_poly.pdbx_seq_one_letter_code
_entity_poly.pdbx_strand_id
1 'polypeptide(L)'
;MDQLDVRTRIGLAGAVFTVFGLAGNPALAQEQPTFSRDVAPILYENCVSCHRPGELAPMALRSYDEVRPWARGIRDKVVSGEMPPWFAESPLGYFKNDLRIEDTEVDTISRWVDAGAPQGDPSELPTLPTFPEGWQLGEPDLTVTLPRVDVPAEGPDYYPDLSHTLDLPEKRWIRGIEVRPSNRKVAHHSVIFTSSGGAPGSGVESGFFDVLAVWSVGTNPHEFPEGMGRWVYPGQEWTINAHYHPSGTAESDETQIGLYFGEGEMEKEVMAALAGTMTFEIPPNVSNHEVRASYIIDQDVNVISYFPHMHVRGMNMDLIANYPNGEQQSLINVPDYDFDW
;
A
#
# COMPACT_ATOMS: atom_id res chain seq x y z
N MET A 1 -72.27 71.98 12.83
CA MET A 1 -72.03 72.98 11.76
C MET A 1 -70.73 72.58 11.17
N ASP A 2 -70.85 72.23 10.09
CA ASP A 2 -70.42 72.11 8.76
C ASP A 2 -70.13 70.65 8.30
N GLN A 3 -70.87 70.35 7.27
CA GLN A 3 -70.78 69.12 6.49
C GLN A 3 -69.67 69.27 5.48
N LEU A 4 -68.90 68.21 5.31
CA LEU A 4 -67.96 68.05 4.22
C LEU A 4 -68.28 66.77 3.42
N ASP A 5 -68.66 67.06 2.21
CA ASP A 5 -69.04 66.15 1.16
C ASP A 5 -67.83 65.34 0.65
N VAL A 6 -67.86 64.00 0.66
CA VAL A 6 -66.82 63.08 0.14
C VAL A 6 -67.31 62.45 -1.14
N ARG A 7 -66.81 62.94 -2.28
CA ARG A 7 -67.01 62.31 -3.58
C ARG A 7 -66.02 61.15 -3.80
N THR A 8 -66.52 59.99 -3.91
CA THR A 8 -65.81 58.76 -4.25
C THR A 8 -65.38 58.79 -5.73
N ARG A 9 -64.09 58.68 -5.98
CA ARG A 9 -63.54 58.39 -7.33
C ARG A 9 -63.04 56.97 -7.33
N ILE A 10 -63.69 56.11 -8.11
CA ILE A 10 -63.27 54.75 -8.43
C ILE A 10 -62.17 54.81 -9.46
N GLY A 11 -60.91 54.48 -9.05
CA GLY A 11 -59.80 54.38 -9.99
C GLY A 11 -59.59 52.83 -10.27
N LEU A 12 -59.76 52.45 -11.52
CA LEU A 12 -59.44 51.12 -12.03
C LEU A 12 -57.91 50.97 -12.02
N ALA A 13 -57.37 50.19 -11.08
CA ALA A 13 -55.98 49.80 -11.09
C ALA A 13 -55.83 48.49 -11.85
N GLY A 14 -55.31 48.56 -13.07
CA GLY A 14 -54.91 47.38 -13.84
C GLY A 14 -53.71 46.68 -13.21
N ALA A 15 -53.92 45.43 -12.69
CA ALA A 15 -52.86 44.60 -12.21
C ALA A 15 -52.13 43.97 -13.39
N VAL A 16 -50.90 44.44 -13.65
CA VAL A 16 -49.95 43.77 -14.56
C VAL A 16 -49.35 42.60 -13.82
N PHE A 17 -49.76 41.40 -14.12
CA PHE A 17 -49.08 40.18 -13.67
C PHE A 17 -47.84 39.97 -14.51
N THR A 18 -46.67 40.31 -13.96
CA THR A 18 -45.38 39.94 -14.50
C THR A 18 -45.11 38.49 -14.12
N VAL A 19 -45.29 37.55 -15.04
CA VAL A 19 -44.89 36.14 -14.87
C VAL A 19 -43.36 36.11 -14.95
N PHE A 20 -42.68 36.05 -13.80
CA PHE A 20 -41.29 35.66 -13.71
C PHE A 20 -41.20 34.19 -14.07
N GLY A 21 -40.84 33.89 -15.31
CA GLY A 21 -40.40 32.54 -15.69
C GLY A 21 -39.13 32.21 -14.92
N LEU A 22 -39.20 31.30 -13.96
CA LEU A 22 -38.04 30.64 -13.40
C LEU A 22 -37.39 29.85 -14.55
N ALA A 23 -36.45 30.46 -15.26
CA ALA A 23 -35.50 29.73 -16.06
C ALA A 23 -34.65 28.93 -15.07
N GLY A 24 -35.10 27.71 -14.74
CA GLY A 24 -34.27 26.74 -14.11
C GLY A 24 -33.04 26.55 -14.99
N ASN A 25 -31.86 26.93 -14.52
CA ASN A 25 -30.65 26.46 -15.14
C ASN A 25 -30.80 24.94 -15.31
N PRO A 26 -30.65 24.35 -16.51
CA PRO A 26 -30.48 22.92 -16.61
C PRO A 26 -29.21 22.64 -15.84
N ALA A 27 -29.32 22.10 -14.63
CA ALA A 27 -28.20 21.39 -14.02
C ALA A 27 -27.73 20.44 -15.13
N LEU A 28 -26.51 20.66 -15.63
CA LEU A 28 -25.90 19.73 -16.57
C LEU A 28 -26.02 18.38 -15.89
N ALA A 29 -26.92 17.52 -16.39
CA ALA A 29 -27.08 16.19 -15.88
C ALA A 29 -25.70 15.55 -16.04
N GLN A 30 -25.04 15.34 -14.93
CA GLN A 30 -23.71 14.71 -14.94
C GLN A 30 -23.89 13.36 -15.63
N GLU A 31 -23.14 13.16 -16.71
CA GLU A 31 -23.27 11.98 -17.53
C GLU A 31 -23.10 10.72 -16.66
N GLN A 32 -23.96 9.73 -16.87
CA GLN A 32 -23.94 8.50 -16.06
C GLN A 32 -22.67 7.74 -16.32
N PRO A 33 -21.88 7.37 -15.28
CA PRO A 33 -20.66 6.61 -15.47
C PRO A 33 -20.91 5.23 -16.06
N THR A 34 -20.00 4.79 -16.91
CA THR A 34 -19.97 3.46 -17.51
C THR A 34 -18.69 2.73 -17.13
N PHE A 35 -18.71 1.40 -17.24
CA PHE A 35 -17.50 0.62 -16.99
C PHE A 35 -16.38 0.99 -17.95
N SER A 36 -16.65 0.94 -19.26
CA SER A 36 -15.62 1.09 -20.30
C SER A 36 -14.91 2.46 -20.24
N ARG A 37 -15.68 3.53 -20.06
CA ARG A 37 -15.16 4.90 -20.12
C ARG A 37 -14.60 5.38 -18.77
N ASP A 38 -15.31 5.06 -17.67
CA ASP A 38 -15.08 5.76 -16.39
C ASP A 38 -14.48 4.83 -15.32
N VAL A 39 -14.93 3.58 -15.21
CA VAL A 39 -14.53 2.67 -14.13
C VAL A 39 -13.30 1.84 -14.48
N ALA A 40 -13.21 1.35 -15.72
CA ALA A 40 -12.06 0.55 -16.13
C ALA A 40 -10.72 1.29 -16.00
N PRO A 41 -10.61 2.59 -16.35
CA PRO A 41 -9.38 3.36 -16.10
C PRO A 41 -8.96 3.32 -14.64
N ILE A 42 -9.88 3.57 -13.71
CA ILE A 42 -9.62 3.57 -12.26
C ILE A 42 -9.12 2.19 -11.80
N LEU A 43 -9.84 1.12 -12.20
CA LEU A 43 -9.47 -0.25 -11.82
C LEU A 43 -8.12 -0.67 -12.42
N TYR A 44 -7.83 -0.25 -13.65
CA TYR A 44 -6.60 -0.61 -14.34
C TYR A 44 -5.37 0.06 -13.75
N GLU A 45 -5.52 1.27 -13.26
CA GLU A 45 -4.45 2.01 -12.61
C GLU A 45 -4.20 1.53 -11.18
N ASN A 46 -5.27 1.29 -10.39
CA ASN A 46 -5.15 1.15 -8.94
C ASN A 46 -5.41 -0.28 -8.41
N CYS A 47 -6.05 -1.17 -9.18
CA CYS A 47 -6.55 -2.44 -8.63
C CYS A 47 -5.97 -3.68 -9.30
N VAL A 48 -5.82 -3.68 -10.65
CA VAL A 48 -5.46 -4.90 -11.39
C VAL A 48 -4.02 -5.37 -11.14
N SER A 49 -3.16 -4.54 -10.54
CA SER A 49 -1.84 -4.99 -10.09
C SER A 49 -1.93 -6.20 -9.13
N CYS A 50 -2.94 -6.20 -8.26
CA CYS A 50 -3.23 -7.28 -7.31
C CYS A 50 -4.42 -8.14 -7.76
N HIS A 51 -5.45 -7.54 -8.39
CA HIS A 51 -6.66 -8.21 -8.81
C HIS A 51 -6.56 -8.77 -10.25
N ARG A 52 -5.68 -9.75 -10.43
CA ARG A 52 -5.45 -10.49 -11.70
C ARG A 52 -5.08 -11.94 -11.42
N PRO A 53 -5.23 -12.86 -12.39
CA PRO A 53 -4.86 -14.26 -12.22
C PRO A 53 -3.41 -14.45 -11.80
N GLY A 54 -3.19 -15.31 -10.82
CA GLY A 54 -1.85 -15.61 -10.29
C GLY A 54 -1.38 -14.67 -9.18
N GLU A 55 -2.13 -13.64 -8.86
CA GLU A 55 -1.89 -12.75 -7.72
C GLU A 55 -2.80 -13.11 -6.54
N LEU A 56 -2.58 -12.44 -5.40
CA LEU A 56 -3.22 -12.74 -4.13
C LEU A 56 -4.73 -12.54 -4.13
N ALA A 57 -5.22 -11.49 -4.80
CA ALA A 57 -6.62 -11.11 -4.72
C ALA A 57 -7.54 -12.23 -5.24
N PRO A 58 -8.67 -12.51 -4.54
CA PRO A 58 -9.50 -13.67 -4.84
C PRO A 58 -10.27 -13.58 -6.15
N MET A 59 -10.34 -12.38 -6.77
CA MET A 59 -11.01 -12.16 -8.03
C MET A 59 -10.20 -11.26 -8.95
N ALA A 60 -10.33 -11.47 -10.26
CA ALA A 60 -9.76 -10.59 -11.27
C ALA A 60 -10.69 -9.42 -11.58
N LEU A 61 -10.13 -8.26 -11.95
CA LEU A 61 -10.86 -7.04 -12.28
C LEU A 61 -10.45 -6.45 -13.63
N ARG A 62 -10.15 -7.30 -14.63
CA ARG A 62 -9.61 -6.91 -15.94
C ARG A 62 -10.66 -6.66 -17.03
N SER A 63 -11.89 -7.13 -16.81
CA SER A 63 -12.96 -7.02 -17.77
C SER A 63 -14.29 -6.73 -17.10
N TYR A 64 -15.27 -6.24 -17.88
CA TYR A 64 -16.61 -6.03 -17.39
C TYR A 64 -17.23 -7.28 -16.76
N ASP A 65 -17.05 -8.45 -17.40
CA ASP A 65 -17.62 -9.70 -16.91
C ASP A 65 -16.96 -10.17 -15.60
N GLU A 66 -15.69 -9.87 -15.40
CA GLU A 66 -14.98 -10.13 -14.14
C GLU A 66 -15.43 -9.15 -13.03
N VAL A 67 -15.66 -7.87 -13.34
CA VAL A 67 -15.95 -6.80 -12.37
C VAL A 67 -17.43 -6.75 -11.99
N ARG A 68 -18.33 -6.91 -12.96
CA ARG A 68 -19.78 -6.70 -12.77
C ARG A 68 -20.39 -7.50 -11.60
N PRO A 69 -20.05 -8.78 -11.39
CA PRO A 69 -20.55 -9.54 -10.24
C PRO A 69 -20.15 -8.94 -8.88
N TRP A 70 -19.03 -8.27 -8.82
CA TRP A 70 -18.43 -7.71 -7.60
C TRP A 70 -18.72 -6.22 -7.41
N ALA A 71 -19.45 -5.58 -8.31
CA ALA A 71 -19.64 -4.13 -8.35
C ALA A 71 -20.02 -3.52 -6.99
N ARG A 72 -20.97 -4.13 -6.28
CA ARG A 72 -21.39 -3.67 -4.94
C ARG A 72 -20.28 -3.83 -3.91
N GLY A 73 -19.60 -4.99 -3.90
CA GLY A 73 -18.49 -5.24 -2.99
C GLY A 73 -17.32 -4.29 -3.23
N ILE A 74 -17.01 -4.01 -4.51
CA ILE A 74 -15.98 -3.02 -4.88
C ILE A 74 -16.34 -1.65 -4.30
N ARG A 75 -17.57 -1.16 -4.56
CA ARG A 75 -18.03 0.12 -4.01
C ARG A 75 -17.91 0.14 -2.48
N ASP A 76 -18.42 -0.88 -1.81
CA ASP A 76 -18.46 -0.92 -0.35
C ASP A 76 -17.02 -0.88 0.23
N LYS A 77 -16.07 -1.55 -0.40
CA LYS A 77 -14.66 -1.59 0.03
C LYS A 77 -13.91 -0.28 -0.28
N VAL A 78 -14.17 0.37 -1.41
CA VAL A 78 -13.52 1.67 -1.71
C VAL A 78 -14.11 2.80 -0.87
N VAL A 79 -15.42 2.76 -0.57
CA VAL A 79 -16.07 3.75 0.30
C VAL A 79 -15.64 3.61 1.75
N SER A 80 -15.42 2.39 2.24
CA SER A 80 -14.90 2.16 3.60
C SER A 80 -13.39 2.43 3.73
N GLY A 81 -12.67 2.60 2.63
CA GLY A 81 -11.21 2.73 2.63
C GLY A 81 -10.44 1.43 2.87
N GLU A 82 -11.13 0.27 2.89
CA GLU A 82 -10.46 -1.03 2.98
C GLU A 82 -9.70 -1.39 1.69
N MET A 83 -10.10 -0.81 0.54
CA MET A 83 -9.44 -0.99 -0.75
C MET A 83 -9.31 0.35 -1.49
N PRO A 84 -8.14 0.60 -2.09
CA PRO A 84 -6.86 -0.12 -1.92
C PRO A 84 -6.38 -0.07 -0.46
N PRO A 85 -5.67 -1.12 0.04
CA PRO A 85 -5.25 -1.18 1.44
C PRO A 85 -4.17 -0.13 1.73
N TRP A 86 -4.50 0.86 2.55
CA TRP A 86 -3.60 1.91 2.99
C TRP A 86 -4.05 2.49 4.33
N PHE A 87 -3.24 2.30 5.37
CA PHE A 87 -3.62 2.68 6.74
C PHE A 87 -2.75 3.78 7.35
N ALA A 88 -1.73 4.27 6.63
CA ALA A 88 -0.96 5.42 7.07
C ALA A 88 -1.75 6.72 6.86
N GLU A 89 -1.92 7.50 7.93
CA GLU A 89 -2.55 8.81 7.88
C GLU A 89 -1.58 9.84 7.28
N SER A 90 -1.93 10.38 6.14
CA SER A 90 -1.13 11.39 5.43
C SER A 90 -1.99 12.09 4.38
N PRO A 91 -1.62 13.27 3.89
CA PRO A 91 -2.17 13.79 2.65
C PRO A 91 -1.98 12.79 1.50
N LEU A 92 -2.97 12.68 0.62
CA LEU A 92 -2.89 11.81 -0.56
C LEU A 92 -1.63 12.12 -1.39
N GLY A 93 -0.89 11.08 -1.78
CA GLY A 93 0.36 11.21 -2.54
C GLY A 93 1.57 11.71 -1.74
N TYR A 94 1.48 11.81 -0.42
CA TYR A 94 2.61 12.16 0.44
C TYR A 94 3.70 11.06 0.40
N PHE A 95 3.30 9.80 0.42
CA PHE A 95 4.19 8.67 0.22
C PHE A 95 4.21 8.25 -1.26
N LYS A 96 5.40 7.92 -1.77
CA LYS A 96 5.58 7.53 -3.17
C LYS A 96 4.75 6.30 -3.59
N ASN A 97 4.49 5.42 -2.64
CA ASN A 97 3.73 4.18 -2.83
C ASN A 97 2.31 4.26 -2.24
N ASP A 98 1.75 5.46 -2.12
CA ASP A 98 0.35 5.65 -1.69
C ASP A 98 -0.58 5.02 -2.71
N LEU A 99 -1.37 4.04 -2.28
CA LEU A 99 -2.28 3.27 -3.13
C LEU A 99 -3.70 3.81 -3.13
N ARG A 100 -4.00 4.82 -2.31
CA ARG A 100 -5.36 5.36 -2.20
C ARG A 100 -5.80 5.99 -3.52
N ILE A 101 -7.07 5.85 -3.81
CA ILE A 101 -7.73 6.51 -4.94
C ILE A 101 -8.34 7.83 -4.49
N GLU A 102 -8.56 8.73 -5.44
CA GLU A 102 -9.15 10.04 -5.19
C GLU A 102 -10.64 9.95 -4.83
N ASP A 103 -11.15 10.88 -4.03
CA ASP A 103 -12.58 10.96 -3.68
C ASP A 103 -13.48 11.01 -4.93
N THR A 104 -13.01 11.63 -6.01
CA THR A 104 -13.71 11.68 -7.30
C THR A 104 -13.81 10.33 -7.98
N GLU A 105 -12.83 9.45 -7.79
CA GLU A 105 -12.81 8.09 -8.30
C GLU A 105 -13.76 7.19 -7.47
N VAL A 106 -13.74 7.36 -6.14
CA VAL A 106 -14.70 6.70 -5.24
C VAL A 106 -16.15 7.08 -5.59
N ASP A 107 -16.41 8.38 -5.84
CA ASP A 107 -17.72 8.87 -6.30
C ASP A 107 -18.11 8.26 -7.66
N THR A 108 -17.18 8.19 -8.59
CA THR A 108 -17.41 7.61 -9.92
C THR A 108 -17.82 6.15 -9.83
N ILE A 109 -17.11 5.33 -9.05
CA ILE A 109 -17.45 3.93 -8.81
C ILE A 109 -18.82 3.83 -8.13
N SER A 110 -19.09 4.66 -7.13
CA SER A 110 -20.36 4.65 -6.40
C SER A 110 -21.53 4.96 -7.31
N ARG A 111 -21.47 6.02 -8.10
CA ARG A 111 -22.50 6.40 -9.07
C ARG A 111 -22.69 5.35 -10.15
N TRP A 112 -21.62 4.72 -10.62
CA TRP A 112 -21.70 3.62 -11.56
C TRP A 112 -22.51 2.44 -11.01
N VAL A 113 -22.24 2.05 -9.75
CA VAL A 113 -22.97 0.98 -9.08
C VAL A 113 -24.44 1.35 -8.89
N ASP A 114 -24.75 2.56 -8.43
CA ASP A 114 -26.10 3.07 -8.23
C ASP A 114 -26.90 3.14 -9.53
N ALA A 115 -26.23 3.37 -10.64
CA ALA A 115 -26.79 3.35 -11.98
C ALA A 115 -27.05 1.94 -12.54
N GLY A 116 -26.79 0.88 -11.75
CA GLY A 116 -26.96 -0.51 -12.15
C GLY A 116 -25.72 -1.13 -12.81
N ALA A 117 -24.59 -0.47 -12.70
CA ALA A 117 -23.28 -0.88 -13.22
C ALA A 117 -23.31 -1.17 -14.75
N PRO A 118 -23.66 -0.19 -15.60
CA PRO A 118 -23.70 -0.36 -17.05
C PRO A 118 -22.30 -0.55 -17.65
N GLN A 119 -22.22 -1.35 -18.74
CA GLN A 119 -20.95 -1.58 -19.43
C GLN A 119 -20.45 -0.33 -20.18
N GLY A 120 -21.35 0.38 -20.87
CA GLY A 120 -20.98 1.43 -21.82
C GLY A 120 -20.53 0.89 -23.18
N ASP A 121 -19.94 1.76 -23.99
CA ASP A 121 -19.43 1.39 -25.29
C ASP A 121 -18.08 0.65 -25.14
N PRO A 122 -17.95 -0.60 -25.62
CA PRO A 122 -16.70 -1.33 -25.55
C PRO A 122 -15.52 -0.66 -26.29
N SER A 123 -15.80 0.24 -27.22
CA SER A 123 -14.75 0.97 -27.95
C SER A 123 -14.06 2.03 -27.08
N GLU A 124 -14.67 2.42 -25.96
CA GLU A 124 -14.10 3.36 -24.98
C GLU A 124 -13.22 2.66 -23.95
N LEU A 125 -13.15 1.31 -23.96
CA LEU A 125 -12.35 0.56 -23.00
C LEU A 125 -10.85 0.83 -23.21
N PRO A 126 -10.11 1.28 -22.18
CA PRO A 126 -8.68 1.48 -22.27
C PRO A 126 -7.95 0.13 -22.46
N THR A 127 -6.73 0.24 -22.96
CA THR A 127 -5.86 -0.94 -23.05
C THR A 127 -5.53 -1.45 -21.65
N LEU A 128 -5.73 -2.75 -21.42
CA LEU A 128 -5.35 -3.38 -20.16
C LEU A 128 -3.83 -3.23 -19.95
N PRO A 129 -3.36 -2.82 -18.77
CA PRO A 129 -1.94 -2.77 -18.45
C PRO A 129 -1.28 -4.14 -18.64
N THR A 130 -0.05 -4.11 -19.13
CA THR A 130 0.81 -5.31 -19.18
C THR A 130 1.66 -5.36 -17.94
N PHE A 131 1.74 -6.53 -17.33
CA PHE A 131 2.58 -6.76 -16.16
C PHE A 131 3.77 -7.63 -16.58
N PRO A 132 4.97 -7.34 -16.07
CA PRO A 132 6.12 -8.20 -16.34
C PRO A 132 5.83 -9.64 -15.93
N GLU A 133 6.08 -10.58 -16.81
CA GLU A 133 6.18 -11.98 -16.44
C GLU A 133 7.59 -12.20 -15.89
N GLY A 134 7.69 -12.63 -14.64
CA GLY A 134 9.01 -12.84 -14.03
C GLY A 134 9.47 -11.68 -13.14
N TRP A 135 10.74 -11.32 -13.25
CA TRP A 135 11.37 -10.27 -12.45
C TRP A 135 10.94 -8.87 -12.90
N GLN A 136 10.47 -8.04 -11.96
CA GLN A 136 9.98 -6.70 -12.29
C GLN A 136 11.12 -5.71 -12.61
N LEU A 137 12.30 -5.92 -12.01
CA LEU A 137 13.48 -5.10 -12.28
C LEU A 137 14.35 -5.66 -13.43
N GLY A 138 13.84 -6.64 -14.18
CA GLY A 138 14.60 -7.37 -15.20
C GLY A 138 15.35 -8.58 -14.62
N GLU A 139 16.18 -9.25 -15.41
CA GLU A 139 16.94 -10.40 -14.92
C GLU A 139 17.95 -9.97 -13.82
N PRO A 140 17.94 -10.61 -12.65
CA PRO A 140 18.87 -10.29 -11.59
C PRO A 140 20.28 -10.78 -11.91
N ASP A 141 21.29 -10.10 -11.37
CA ASP A 141 22.69 -10.53 -11.47
C ASP A 141 22.98 -11.80 -10.66
N LEU A 142 22.21 -11.99 -9.58
CA LEU A 142 22.26 -13.21 -8.77
C LEU A 142 20.87 -13.57 -8.28
N THR A 143 20.49 -14.84 -8.44
CA THR A 143 19.26 -15.39 -7.86
C THR A 143 19.60 -16.34 -6.72
N VAL A 144 19.06 -16.05 -5.55
CA VAL A 144 19.07 -16.93 -4.39
C VAL A 144 17.74 -17.67 -4.34
N THR A 145 17.76 -19.00 -4.34
CA THR A 145 16.56 -19.82 -4.16
C THR A 145 16.53 -20.35 -2.73
N LEU A 146 15.45 -20.06 -2.01
CA LEU A 146 15.27 -20.54 -0.64
C LEU A 146 14.81 -22.00 -0.61
N PRO A 147 15.02 -22.70 0.50
CA PRO A 147 14.47 -24.05 0.69
C PRO A 147 12.95 -24.08 0.48
N ARG A 148 12.47 -25.15 -0.14
CA ARG A 148 11.04 -25.38 -0.33
C ARG A 148 10.33 -25.48 1.03
N VAL A 149 9.20 -24.80 1.14
CA VAL A 149 8.29 -24.85 2.29
C VAL A 149 6.99 -25.51 1.87
N ASP A 150 6.59 -26.57 2.55
CA ASP A 150 5.28 -27.19 2.38
C ASP A 150 4.28 -26.57 3.36
N VAL A 151 3.20 -25.99 2.84
CA VAL A 151 2.15 -25.30 3.60
C VAL A 151 0.93 -26.23 3.68
N PRO A 152 0.45 -26.57 4.89
CA PRO A 152 -0.72 -27.46 5.04
C PRO A 152 -1.99 -26.79 4.50
N ALA A 153 -3.00 -27.59 4.17
CA ALA A 153 -4.29 -27.09 3.69
C ALA A 153 -5.02 -26.24 4.73
N GLU A 154 -4.91 -26.62 6.00
CA GLU A 154 -5.63 -26.04 7.13
C GLU A 154 -4.69 -25.95 8.33
N GLY A 155 -4.99 -25.06 9.25
CA GLY A 155 -4.24 -24.86 10.48
C GLY A 155 -4.01 -23.37 10.77
N PRO A 156 -3.23 -23.07 11.81
CA PRO A 156 -2.78 -21.70 12.08
C PRO A 156 -1.76 -21.26 11.04
N ASP A 157 -1.53 -19.96 10.96
CA ASP A 157 -0.44 -19.38 10.22
C ASP A 157 0.90 -20.02 10.57
N TYR A 158 1.75 -20.14 9.57
CA TYR A 158 3.02 -20.83 9.66
C TYR A 158 4.19 -19.87 9.44
N TYR A 159 5.14 -19.85 10.38
CA TYR A 159 6.27 -18.91 10.43
C TYR A 159 7.62 -19.63 10.45
N PRO A 160 8.07 -20.24 9.35
CA PRO A 160 9.39 -20.85 9.32
C PRO A 160 10.50 -19.81 9.26
N ASP A 161 11.57 -20.04 10.02
CA ASP A 161 12.83 -19.38 9.82
C ASP A 161 13.66 -20.16 8.81
N LEU A 162 13.93 -19.58 7.67
CA LEU A 162 14.77 -20.13 6.62
C LEU A 162 16.16 -19.51 6.72
N SER A 163 17.19 -20.26 6.40
CA SER A 163 18.55 -19.75 6.36
C SER A 163 19.19 -19.95 5.00
N HIS A 164 20.04 -19.00 4.64
CA HIS A 164 20.84 -19.05 3.41
C HIS A 164 22.20 -18.41 3.64
N THR A 165 23.25 -19.07 3.16
CA THR A 165 24.60 -18.51 3.15
C THR A 165 24.87 -17.95 1.74
N LEU A 166 25.14 -16.66 1.64
CA LEU A 166 25.34 -16.01 0.35
C LEU A 166 26.65 -16.45 -0.31
N ASP A 167 26.56 -17.06 -1.46
CA ASP A 167 27.70 -17.50 -2.26
C ASP A 167 28.09 -16.40 -3.25
N LEU A 168 29.11 -15.63 -2.89
CA LEU A 168 29.70 -14.59 -3.72
C LEU A 168 31.21 -14.77 -3.78
N PRO A 169 31.87 -14.51 -4.93
CA PRO A 169 33.32 -14.56 -5.02
C PRO A 169 34.02 -13.39 -4.33
N GLU A 170 33.35 -12.25 -4.24
CA GLU A 170 33.83 -11.01 -3.62
C GLU A 170 32.66 -10.17 -3.10
N LYS A 171 32.94 -9.17 -2.27
CA LYS A 171 31.91 -8.25 -1.83
C LYS A 171 31.39 -7.43 -3.01
N ARG A 172 30.08 -7.26 -3.06
CA ARG A 172 29.39 -6.44 -4.06
C ARG A 172 28.41 -5.50 -3.35
N TRP A 173 28.03 -4.43 -4.01
CA TRP A 173 26.88 -3.65 -3.54
C TRP A 173 25.68 -3.90 -4.46
N ILE A 174 24.50 -3.94 -3.85
CA ILE A 174 23.25 -4.10 -4.56
C ILE A 174 22.55 -2.76 -4.67
N ARG A 175 22.05 -2.44 -5.88
CA ARG A 175 21.19 -1.30 -6.16
C ARG A 175 19.71 -1.64 -6.01
N GLY A 176 19.38 -2.91 -5.91
CA GLY A 176 18.01 -3.38 -5.76
C GLY A 176 17.94 -4.83 -5.32
N ILE A 177 16.78 -5.18 -4.78
CA ILE A 177 16.43 -6.54 -4.34
C ILE A 177 14.97 -6.80 -4.63
N GLU A 178 14.69 -7.97 -5.19
CA GLU A 178 13.33 -8.42 -5.48
C GLU A 178 13.08 -9.79 -4.85
N VAL A 179 12.04 -9.91 -4.05
CA VAL A 179 11.61 -11.17 -3.44
C VAL A 179 10.40 -11.70 -4.20
N ARG A 180 10.49 -12.95 -4.66
CA ARG A 180 9.47 -13.60 -5.47
C ARG A 180 9.07 -14.95 -4.89
N PRO A 181 8.01 -15.03 -4.10
CA PRO A 181 7.40 -16.31 -3.78
C PRO A 181 6.91 -17.00 -5.06
N SER A 182 7.13 -18.30 -5.14
CA SER A 182 6.61 -19.11 -6.25
C SER A 182 5.10 -19.34 -6.12
N ASN A 183 4.57 -19.20 -4.91
CA ASN A 183 3.15 -19.38 -4.61
C ASN A 183 2.60 -18.24 -3.74
N ARG A 184 2.11 -17.20 -4.42
CA ARG A 184 1.54 -16.01 -3.76
C ARG A 184 0.19 -16.23 -3.09
N LYS A 185 -0.44 -17.39 -3.26
CA LYS A 185 -1.71 -17.72 -2.58
C LYS A 185 -1.52 -17.97 -1.09
N VAL A 186 -0.34 -18.44 -0.72
CA VAL A 186 -0.03 -18.83 0.67
C VAL A 186 1.06 -17.98 1.29
N ALA A 187 1.93 -17.35 0.49
CA ALA A 187 2.98 -16.46 1.00
C ALA A 187 2.37 -15.10 1.37
N HIS A 188 2.50 -14.68 2.63
CA HIS A 188 1.96 -13.43 3.15
C HIS A 188 3.01 -12.34 3.25
N HIS A 189 4.12 -12.57 3.96
CA HIS A 189 5.28 -11.69 3.97
C HIS A 189 6.58 -12.44 4.25
N SER A 190 7.70 -11.77 3.99
CA SER A 190 9.04 -12.25 4.35
C SER A 190 9.91 -11.10 4.78
N VAL A 191 10.62 -11.27 5.90
CA VAL A 191 11.64 -10.33 6.37
C VAL A 191 13.00 -11.02 6.25
N ILE A 192 13.91 -10.41 5.51
CA ILE A 192 15.25 -10.91 5.28
C ILE A 192 16.19 -10.18 6.22
N PHE A 193 16.76 -10.91 7.16
CA PHE A 193 17.78 -10.43 8.08
C PHE A 193 19.16 -10.92 7.63
N THR A 194 20.15 -10.08 7.82
CA THR A 194 21.55 -10.49 7.62
C THR A 194 22.29 -10.54 8.95
N SER A 195 23.19 -11.50 9.07
CA SER A 195 24.13 -11.47 10.19
C SER A 195 25.05 -10.25 10.01
N SER A 196 25.13 -9.43 11.03
CA SER A 196 25.97 -8.20 11.05
C SER A 196 27.49 -8.50 11.05
N GLY A 197 27.89 -9.65 10.54
CA GLY A 197 29.27 -10.10 10.53
C GLY A 197 30.20 -9.49 9.48
N GLY A 198 29.80 -8.43 8.77
CA GLY A 198 30.52 -8.06 7.56
C GLY A 198 31.17 -6.68 7.51
N ALA A 199 30.69 -5.69 8.17
CA ALA A 199 31.28 -4.36 8.07
C ALA A 199 32.01 -3.97 9.36
N PRO A 200 33.35 -3.84 9.35
CA PRO A 200 34.05 -3.14 10.42
C PRO A 200 33.53 -1.70 10.47
N GLY A 201 32.84 -1.34 11.55
CA GLY A 201 32.29 0.00 11.74
C GLY A 201 30.80 0.17 11.48
N SER A 202 30.04 -0.89 11.24
CA SER A 202 28.58 -0.82 11.05
C SER A 202 27.79 -0.37 12.30
N GLY A 203 28.45 -0.14 13.45
CA GLY A 203 27.82 0.40 14.65
C GLY A 203 26.70 -0.46 15.25
N VAL A 204 26.38 -1.58 14.64
CA VAL A 204 25.41 -2.55 15.15
C VAL A 204 26.12 -3.36 16.21
N GLU A 205 26.03 -2.91 17.46
CA GLU A 205 26.40 -3.76 18.58
C GLU A 205 25.63 -5.08 18.48
N SER A 206 26.35 -6.15 18.60
CA SER A 206 25.91 -7.55 18.51
C SER A 206 24.56 -7.76 19.18
N GLY A 207 23.51 -7.99 18.42
CA GLY A 207 22.19 -8.35 18.91
C GLY A 207 21.00 -7.86 18.11
N PHE A 208 21.16 -6.88 17.21
CA PHE A 208 20.11 -6.47 16.30
C PHE A 208 20.37 -7.06 14.92
N PHE A 209 19.37 -7.75 14.40
CA PHE A 209 19.39 -8.23 13.02
C PHE A 209 19.34 -7.05 12.07
N ASP A 210 20.28 -6.98 11.14
CA ASP A 210 20.25 -5.98 10.07
C ASP A 210 19.22 -6.44 9.03
N VAL A 211 18.15 -5.66 8.84
CA VAL A 211 17.11 -5.95 7.86
C VAL A 211 17.61 -5.58 6.47
N LEU A 212 17.78 -6.58 5.60
CA LEU A 212 18.18 -6.39 4.22
C LEU A 212 16.98 -5.98 3.35
N ALA A 213 15.87 -6.67 3.48
CA ALA A 213 14.64 -6.40 2.75
C ALA A 213 13.42 -6.93 3.50
N VAL A 214 12.29 -6.33 3.18
CA VAL A 214 10.97 -6.82 3.57
C VAL A 214 10.15 -6.97 2.30
N TRP A 215 9.46 -8.07 2.18
CA TRP A 215 8.47 -8.28 1.15
C TRP A 215 7.12 -8.59 1.80
N SER A 216 6.08 -8.00 1.31
CA SER A 216 4.70 -8.36 1.60
C SER A 216 3.88 -8.29 0.32
N VAL A 217 2.69 -8.86 0.37
CA VAL A 217 1.80 -8.83 -0.78
C VAL A 217 1.51 -7.38 -1.20
N GLY A 218 1.59 -7.12 -2.51
CA GLY A 218 1.38 -5.78 -3.07
C GLY A 218 2.59 -4.84 -2.99
N THR A 219 3.70 -5.26 -2.35
CA THR A 219 4.92 -4.44 -2.36
C THR A 219 5.66 -4.56 -3.68
N ASN A 220 6.17 -3.42 -4.16
CA ASN A 220 7.09 -3.37 -5.29
C ASN A 220 8.49 -3.84 -4.87
N PRO A 221 9.32 -4.28 -5.82
CA PRO A 221 10.73 -4.53 -5.55
C PRO A 221 11.43 -3.29 -4.95
N HIS A 222 12.39 -3.53 -4.08
CA HIS A 222 13.21 -2.45 -3.52
C HIS A 222 14.31 -2.08 -4.52
N GLU A 223 14.14 -0.95 -5.19
CA GLU A 223 15.21 -0.31 -5.96
C GLU A 223 15.63 0.96 -5.22
N PHE A 224 16.93 1.03 -4.89
CA PHE A 224 17.48 2.19 -4.19
C PHE A 224 17.67 3.35 -5.17
N PRO A 225 17.63 4.61 -4.69
CA PRO A 225 17.95 5.75 -5.54
C PRO A 225 19.33 5.61 -6.20
N GLU A 226 19.52 6.27 -7.33
CA GLU A 226 20.78 6.25 -8.08
C GLU A 226 21.97 6.59 -7.17
N GLY A 227 23.06 5.84 -7.31
CA GLY A 227 24.26 5.97 -6.48
C GLY A 227 24.14 5.41 -5.06
N MET A 228 22.95 4.92 -4.67
CA MET A 228 22.71 4.34 -3.35
C MET A 228 22.58 2.82 -3.41
N GLY A 229 22.93 2.16 -2.32
CA GLY A 229 22.81 0.71 -2.25
C GLY A 229 23.24 0.14 -0.91
N ARG A 230 23.38 -1.17 -0.88
CA ARG A 230 23.82 -1.92 0.29
C ARG A 230 24.93 -2.89 -0.06
N TRP A 231 25.88 -3.07 0.85
CA TRP A 231 26.90 -4.09 0.71
C TRP A 231 26.37 -5.47 1.05
N VAL A 232 26.74 -6.45 0.22
CA VAL A 232 26.58 -7.88 0.47
C VAL A 232 27.96 -8.54 0.38
N TYR A 233 28.16 -9.56 1.22
CA TYR A 233 29.49 -10.13 1.44
C TYR A 233 29.53 -11.62 1.18
N PRO A 234 30.65 -12.16 0.72
CA PRO A 234 30.86 -13.61 0.65
C PRO A 234 30.63 -14.28 2.01
N GLY A 235 29.88 -15.36 2.03
CA GLY A 235 29.59 -16.11 3.24
C GLY A 235 28.67 -15.40 4.24
N GLN A 236 28.01 -14.32 3.84
CA GLN A 236 27.03 -13.65 4.69
C GLN A 236 25.85 -14.55 4.95
N GLU A 237 25.55 -14.78 6.24
CA GLU A 237 24.38 -15.55 6.65
C GLU A 237 23.12 -14.71 6.60
N TRP A 238 22.10 -15.24 5.96
CA TRP A 238 20.76 -14.66 5.91
C TRP A 238 19.80 -15.52 6.73
N THR A 239 18.96 -14.87 7.52
CA THR A 239 17.81 -15.47 8.16
C THR A 239 16.55 -14.83 7.56
N ILE A 240 15.68 -15.63 7.00
CA ILE A 240 14.45 -15.19 6.38
C ILE A 240 13.29 -15.66 7.25
N ASN A 241 12.64 -14.74 7.96
CA ASN A 241 11.39 -15.01 8.63
C ASN A 241 10.27 -14.91 7.60
N ALA A 242 9.71 -16.04 7.23
CA ALA A 242 8.65 -16.13 6.25
C ALA A 242 7.30 -16.40 6.93
N HIS A 243 6.24 -15.79 6.45
CA HIS A 243 4.88 -15.98 6.93
C HIS A 243 4.01 -16.57 5.83
N TYR A 244 3.38 -17.70 6.13
CA TYR A 244 2.47 -18.41 5.23
C TYR A 244 1.09 -18.56 5.86
N HIS A 245 0.07 -18.39 5.05
CA HIS A 245 -1.33 -18.59 5.42
C HIS A 245 -1.91 -19.80 4.66
N PRO A 246 -2.53 -20.81 5.33
CA PRO A 246 -3.16 -21.95 4.68
C PRO A 246 -4.34 -21.52 3.79
N SER A 247 -4.40 -22.03 2.56
CA SER A 247 -5.37 -21.63 1.54
C SER A 247 -6.56 -22.58 1.35
N GLY A 248 -6.73 -23.58 2.23
CA GLY A 248 -7.73 -24.63 2.08
C GLY A 248 -7.28 -25.84 1.24
N THR A 249 -6.10 -25.75 0.62
CA THR A 249 -5.42 -26.84 -0.11
C THR A 249 -3.97 -26.91 0.32
N ALA A 250 -3.41 -28.13 0.33
CA ALA A 250 -1.98 -28.29 0.59
C ALA A 250 -1.19 -27.70 -0.58
N GLU A 251 -0.33 -26.75 -0.28
CA GLU A 251 0.46 -25.98 -1.23
C GLU A 251 1.95 -26.07 -0.86
N SER A 252 2.78 -25.52 -1.71
CA SER A 252 4.19 -25.32 -1.40
C SER A 252 4.70 -24.03 -2.04
N ASP A 253 5.73 -23.49 -1.44
CA ASP A 253 6.45 -22.33 -1.94
C ASP A 253 7.95 -22.60 -1.99
N GLU A 254 8.59 -21.99 -2.99
CA GLU A 254 10.04 -21.96 -3.17
C GLU A 254 10.40 -20.53 -3.56
N THR A 255 10.50 -19.66 -2.56
CA THR A 255 10.76 -18.22 -2.78
C THR A 255 12.15 -18.02 -3.40
N GLN A 256 12.20 -17.15 -4.41
CA GLN A 256 13.42 -16.66 -5.03
C GLN A 256 13.70 -15.21 -4.62
N ILE A 257 14.98 -14.87 -4.45
CA ILE A 257 15.43 -13.50 -4.16
C ILE A 257 16.42 -13.11 -5.25
N GLY A 258 16.08 -12.08 -6.01
CA GLY A 258 16.93 -11.50 -7.04
C GLY A 258 17.74 -10.35 -6.46
N LEU A 259 19.05 -10.37 -6.69
CA LEU A 259 19.95 -9.26 -6.36
C LEU A 259 20.41 -8.57 -7.64
N TYR A 260 20.31 -7.25 -7.62
CA TYR A 260 20.73 -6.38 -8.72
C TYR A 260 21.94 -5.59 -8.27
N PHE A 261 23.10 -5.89 -8.85
CA PHE A 261 24.35 -5.25 -8.47
C PHE A 261 24.43 -3.83 -9.03
N GLY A 262 25.03 -2.95 -8.25
CA GLY A 262 25.39 -1.63 -8.73
C GLY A 262 26.71 -1.63 -9.49
N GLU A 263 26.83 -0.69 -10.40
CA GLU A 263 28.05 -0.45 -11.18
C GLU A 263 28.85 0.73 -10.58
N GLY A 264 30.17 0.66 -10.67
CA GLY A 264 31.04 1.73 -10.17
C GLY A 264 31.09 1.85 -8.65
N GLU A 265 31.34 3.06 -8.17
CA GLU A 265 31.39 3.37 -6.75
C GLU A 265 29.97 3.66 -6.21
N MET A 266 29.67 3.09 -5.05
CA MET A 266 28.47 3.43 -4.30
C MET A 266 28.70 4.77 -3.58
N GLU A 267 27.88 5.77 -3.84
CA GLU A 267 27.99 7.10 -3.23
C GLU A 267 27.50 7.14 -1.80
N LYS A 268 26.40 6.43 -1.52
CA LYS A 268 25.77 6.35 -0.19
C LYS A 268 25.30 4.94 0.12
N GLU A 269 25.65 4.50 1.30
CA GLU A 269 25.14 3.23 1.83
C GLU A 269 23.75 3.40 2.44
N VAL A 270 22.82 2.52 2.08
CA VAL A 270 21.51 2.43 2.70
C VAL A 270 21.58 1.46 3.87
N MET A 271 21.14 1.90 5.03
CA MET A 271 21.12 1.10 6.24
C MET A 271 19.71 1.04 6.82
N ALA A 272 19.33 -0.09 7.39
CA ALA A 272 18.13 -0.19 8.20
C ALA A 272 18.42 0.19 9.65
N ALA A 273 17.49 0.90 10.27
CA ALA A 273 17.52 1.19 11.69
C ALA A 273 16.20 0.76 12.33
N LEU A 274 16.26 0.12 13.48
CA LEU A 274 15.07 -0.32 14.20
C LEU A 274 14.81 0.60 15.39
N ALA A 275 13.75 1.41 15.29
CA ALA A 275 13.19 2.11 16.45
C ALA A 275 12.08 1.23 17.06
N GLY A 276 12.46 0.20 17.77
CA GLY A 276 11.54 -0.82 18.28
C GLY A 276 12.07 -1.49 19.56
N THR A 277 11.23 -2.34 20.15
CA THR A 277 11.59 -3.18 21.29
C THR A 277 10.96 -4.56 21.16
N MET A 278 11.71 -5.57 21.57
CA MET A 278 11.26 -6.97 21.64
C MET A 278 11.05 -7.42 23.10
N THR A 279 11.33 -6.56 24.06
CA THR A 279 11.33 -6.88 25.50
C THR A 279 10.27 -6.09 26.24
N PHE A 280 8.99 -6.37 25.94
CA PHE A 280 7.86 -5.78 26.63
C PHE A 280 6.85 -6.85 27.01
N GLU A 281 6.00 -6.56 27.98
CA GLU A 281 4.92 -7.43 28.43
C GLU A 281 3.60 -6.67 28.36
N ILE A 282 2.61 -7.25 27.69
CA ILE A 282 1.24 -6.73 27.70
C ILE A 282 0.51 -7.34 28.88
N PRO A 283 0.11 -6.59 29.91
CA PRO A 283 -0.61 -7.14 31.04
C PRO A 283 -1.95 -7.77 30.65
N PRO A 284 -2.39 -8.82 31.31
CA PRO A 284 -3.68 -9.44 31.02
C PRO A 284 -4.84 -8.47 31.31
N ASN A 285 -5.88 -8.51 30.50
CA ASN A 285 -7.09 -7.68 30.62
C ASN A 285 -6.88 -6.16 30.50
N VAL A 286 -5.80 -5.72 29.87
CA VAL A 286 -5.58 -4.32 29.49
C VAL A 286 -6.01 -4.13 28.04
N SER A 287 -6.95 -3.22 27.81
CA SER A 287 -7.47 -2.94 26.45
C SER A 287 -6.57 -2.00 25.63
N ASN A 288 -5.70 -1.24 26.31
CA ASN A 288 -4.81 -0.29 25.64
C ASN A 288 -3.50 -0.21 26.43
N HIS A 289 -2.45 -0.81 25.88
CA HIS A 289 -1.12 -0.84 26.47
C HIS A 289 -0.12 -0.15 25.54
N GLU A 290 0.40 0.99 26.02
CA GLU A 290 1.38 1.75 25.26
C GLU A 290 2.77 1.17 25.45
N VAL A 291 3.46 0.91 24.33
CA VAL A 291 4.87 0.51 24.28
C VAL A 291 5.65 1.60 23.55
N ARG A 292 6.75 2.06 24.15
CA ARG A 292 7.63 3.06 23.57
C ARG A 292 9.02 2.51 23.35
N ALA A 293 9.60 2.86 22.21
CA ALA A 293 11.00 2.61 21.90
C ALA A 293 11.60 3.82 21.22
N SER A 294 12.90 3.92 21.19
CA SER A 294 13.59 5.00 20.49
C SER A 294 14.91 4.50 19.88
N TYR A 295 15.28 5.12 18.79
CA TYR A 295 16.59 4.97 18.17
C TYR A 295 17.26 6.32 18.05
N ILE A 296 18.53 6.40 18.43
CA ILE A 296 19.31 7.65 18.37
C ILE A 296 20.08 7.66 17.05
N ILE A 297 19.83 8.67 16.25
CA ILE A 297 20.61 8.94 15.04
C ILE A 297 21.70 9.93 15.41
N ASP A 298 22.96 9.52 15.33
CA ASP A 298 24.14 10.29 15.78
C ASP A 298 24.85 11.03 14.65
N GLN A 299 24.30 10.97 13.43
CA GLN A 299 24.83 11.63 12.23
C GLN A 299 23.70 12.12 11.34
N ASP A 300 24.01 13.00 10.41
CA ASP A 300 23.05 13.47 9.41
C ASP A 300 22.68 12.32 8.44
N VAL A 301 21.38 12.04 8.32
CA VAL A 301 20.85 10.98 7.44
C VAL A 301 19.69 11.49 6.60
N ASN A 302 19.47 10.83 5.45
CA ASN A 302 18.23 10.94 4.70
C ASN A 302 17.41 9.67 4.92
N VAL A 303 16.25 9.79 5.52
CA VAL A 303 15.32 8.65 5.66
C VAL A 303 14.60 8.48 4.33
N ILE A 304 14.70 7.30 3.73
CA ILE A 304 14.13 7.01 2.40
C ILE A 304 12.87 6.14 2.46
N SER A 305 12.65 5.43 3.58
CA SER A 305 11.46 4.61 3.78
C SER A 305 11.18 4.36 5.25
N TYR A 306 9.93 4.01 5.54
CA TYR A 306 9.47 3.56 6.85
C TYR A 306 8.76 2.22 6.69
N PHE A 307 8.91 1.36 7.69
CA PHE A 307 8.19 0.09 7.77
C PHE A 307 7.57 -0.04 9.16
N PRO A 308 6.35 0.49 9.37
CA PRO A 308 5.63 0.28 10.62
C PRO A 308 5.25 -1.19 10.74
N HIS A 309 5.67 -1.83 11.84
CA HIS A 309 5.42 -3.25 12.05
C HIS A 309 4.97 -3.53 13.47
N MET A 310 3.85 -4.18 13.60
CA MET A 310 3.34 -4.80 14.82
C MET A 310 2.81 -6.19 14.51
N HIS A 311 2.45 -6.94 15.53
CA HIS A 311 1.81 -8.24 15.40
C HIS A 311 0.28 -8.10 15.61
N VAL A 312 -0.44 -9.23 15.63
CA VAL A 312 -1.91 -9.33 15.70
C VAL A 312 -2.59 -8.53 16.82
N ARG A 313 -1.85 -8.05 17.82
CA ARG A 313 -2.38 -7.21 18.90
C ARG A 313 -2.07 -5.72 18.71
N GLY A 314 -1.42 -5.35 17.62
CA GLY A 314 -1.19 -3.97 17.24
C GLY A 314 -2.51 -3.24 17.04
N MET A 315 -2.59 -1.98 17.49
CA MET A 315 -3.76 -1.13 17.30
C MET A 315 -3.41 0.13 16.52
N ASN A 316 -2.32 0.78 16.89
CA ASN A 316 -1.84 1.98 16.20
C ASN A 316 -0.34 2.15 16.43
N MET A 317 0.31 2.90 15.56
CA MET A 317 1.73 3.23 15.65
C MET A 317 1.96 4.65 15.16
N ASP A 318 2.79 5.38 15.89
CA ASP A 318 3.28 6.70 15.50
C ASP A 318 4.81 6.73 15.62
N LEU A 319 5.50 7.06 14.54
CA LEU A 319 6.94 7.27 14.51
C LEU A 319 7.24 8.76 14.47
N ILE A 320 7.87 9.27 15.53
CA ILE A 320 8.13 10.68 15.70
C ILE A 320 9.64 10.95 15.68
N ALA A 321 10.09 11.85 14.81
CA ALA A 321 11.42 12.42 14.92
C ALA A 321 11.44 13.53 15.96
N ASN A 322 12.41 13.46 16.88
CA ASN A 322 12.71 14.50 17.86
C ASN A 322 14.02 15.15 17.46
N TYR A 323 13.98 16.41 17.05
CA TYR A 323 15.15 17.14 16.60
C TYR A 323 15.90 17.81 17.76
N PRO A 324 17.23 18.06 17.64
CA PRO A 324 18.03 18.69 18.68
C PRO A 324 17.55 20.09 19.09
N ASN A 325 16.85 20.80 18.20
CA ASN A 325 16.26 22.11 18.47
C ASN A 325 14.94 22.05 19.27
N GLY A 326 14.45 20.85 19.60
CA GLY A 326 13.20 20.60 20.32
C GLY A 326 11.96 20.50 19.44
N GLU A 327 12.10 20.61 18.12
CA GLU A 327 11.00 20.33 17.20
C GLU A 327 10.69 18.83 17.16
N GLN A 328 9.42 18.51 16.90
CA GLN A 328 8.94 17.16 16.68
C GLN A 328 8.24 17.09 15.32
N GLN A 329 8.46 16.00 14.62
CA GLN A 329 7.80 15.72 13.35
C GLN A 329 7.28 14.28 13.38
N SER A 330 5.98 14.08 13.14
CA SER A 330 5.46 12.74 12.85
C SER A 330 5.96 12.35 11.46
N LEU A 331 6.65 11.23 11.39
CA LEU A 331 7.22 10.69 10.16
C LEU A 331 6.22 9.76 9.46
N ILE A 332 5.51 8.97 10.24
CA ILE A 332 4.39 8.14 9.81
C ILE A 332 3.49 7.87 10.99
N ASN A 333 2.19 8.02 10.80
CA ASN A 333 1.14 7.66 11.75
C ASN A 333 0.23 6.60 11.14
N VAL A 334 0.00 5.51 11.86
CA VAL A 334 -0.92 4.43 11.50
C VAL A 334 -1.95 4.33 12.64
N PRO A 335 -3.08 5.05 12.54
CA PRO A 335 -4.07 5.14 13.62
C PRO A 335 -4.84 3.84 13.86
N ASP A 336 -5.09 3.08 12.81
CA ASP A 336 -5.81 1.81 12.82
C ASP A 336 -4.95 0.75 12.13
N TYR A 337 -4.07 0.12 12.90
CA TYR A 337 -3.17 -0.90 12.36
C TYR A 337 -3.94 -2.19 12.07
N ASP A 338 -3.84 -2.65 10.84
CA ASP A 338 -4.34 -3.95 10.41
C ASP A 338 -3.15 -4.91 10.19
N PHE A 339 -3.19 -6.05 10.87
CA PHE A 339 -2.12 -7.05 10.74
C PHE A 339 -2.04 -7.65 9.33
N ASP A 340 -3.16 -7.68 8.63
CA ASP A 340 -3.26 -8.22 7.27
C ASP A 340 -2.90 -7.19 6.17
N TRP A 341 -2.52 -5.98 6.60
CA TRP A 341 -2.07 -4.93 5.70
C TRP A 341 -0.65 -5.13 5.21
#